data_411901d24984828fa8b7fe096b547cfd
#
_entry.id   411901d24984828fa8b7fe096b547cfd
#
_cell.length_a   1.000
_cell.length_b   1.000
_cell.length_c   1.000
_cell.angle_alpha   90.00
_cell.angle_beta   90.00
_cell.angle_gamma   90.00
#
_symmetry.space_group_name_H-M   'P 1'
#
loop_
_entity.id
_entity.type
_entity.pdbx_description
1 polymer ?
#
loop_
_entity_poly.entity_id
_entity_poly.type
_entity_poly.pdbx_seq_one_letter_code
_entity_poly.pdbx_strand_id
1 'polypeptide(L)'
;MIQISEILELALFKDFKIICGEKYLSNLVNATVILEYESSRMEYDGYGYGYFVLLSYFFADKDPELVNGTLKTLIQKQVSGIAIKIPPEKELPQDIIELAKIYHVPLLTFYDQFMEDLIICINESMKTRAQYVVAEEKLNSISK
;
A
#
# COMPACT_ATOMS: atom_id res chain seq x y z
N MET A 1 2.35 7.71 -11.61
CA MET A 1 1.41 6.76 -11.02
C MET A 1 1.72 5.33 -11.41
N ILE A 2 1.47 4.41 -10.54
CA ILE A 2 1.69 2.99 -10.76
C ILE A 2 0.48 2.22 -10.22
N GLN A 3 0.11 1.11 -10.86
CA GLN A 3 -0.95 0.24 -10.34
C GLN A 3 -0.39 -0.70 -9.27
N ILE A 4 -1.25 -1.12 -8.34
CA ILE A 4 -0.85 -2.13 -7.33
C ILE A 4 -0.37 -3.41 -8.00
N SER A 5 -1.04 -3.83 -9.09
CA SER A 5 -0.61 -5.01 -9.86
C SER A 5 0.83 -4.89 -10.37
N GLU A 6 1.25 -3.70 -10.77
CA GLU A 6 2.61 -3.44 -11.23
C GLU A 6 3.61 -3.46 -10.06
N ILE A 7 3.21 -2.96 -8.89
CA ILE A 7 4.03 -3.04 -7.67
C ILE A 7 4.30 -4.51 -7.33
N LEU A 8 3.29 -5.36 -7.41
CA LEU A 8 3.42 -6.78 -7.08
C LEU A 8 4.32 -7.55 -8.04
N GLU A 9 4.61 -7.01 -9.21
CA GLU A 9 5.57 -7.60 -10.17
C GLU A 9 7.02 -7.27 -9.82
N LEU A 10 7.27 -6.28 -8.96
CA LEU A 10 8.63 -5.91 -8.56
C LEU A 10 9.25 -7.02 -7.70
N ALA A 11 10.56 -7.23 -7.86
CA ALA A 11 11.26 -8.36 -7.25
C ALA A 11 11.07 -8.46 -5.72
N LEU A 12 11.09 -7.32 -5.03
CA LEU A 12 10.93 -7.30 -3.56
C LEU A 12 9.53 -7.67 -3.10
N PHE A 13 8.55 -7.72 -4.01
CA PHE A 13 7.15 -7.97 -3.70
C PHE A 13 6.69 -9.38 -4.06
N LYS A 14 7.59 -10.24 -4.56
CA LYS A 14 7.27 -11.60 -5.03
C LYS A 14 6.53 -12.46 -4.00
N ASP A 15 6.91 -12.31 -2.73
CA ASP A 15 6.38 -13.16 -1.65
C ASP A 15 5.19 -12.53 -0.92
N PHE A 16 4.71 -11.41 -1.41
CA PHE A 16 3.51 -10.78 -0.85
C PHE A 16 2.29 -11.66 -1.10
N LYS A 17 1.44 -11.74 -0.07
CA LYS A 17 0.16 -12.45 -0.17
C LYS A 17 -0.96 -11.45 -0.34
N ILE A 18 -1.89 -11.75 -1.22
CA ILE A 18 -3.11 -10.96 -1.40
C ILE A 18 -4.18 -11.57 -0.49
N ILE A 19 -4.56 -10.83 0.54
CA ILE A 19 -5.56 -11.29 1.51
C ILE A 19 -6.97 -11.08 0.94
N CYS A 20 -7.20 -9.94 0.31
CA CYS A 20 -8.46 -9.63 -0.37
C CYS A 20 -8.22 -8.49 -1.36
N GLY A 21 -9.22 -8.24 -2.22
CA GLY A 21 -9.17 -7.12 -3.15
C GLY A 21 -8.50 -7.44 -4.49
N GLU A 22 -8.46 -8.70 -4.90
CA GLU A 22 -7.87 -9.13 -6.17
C GLU A 22 -8.47 -8.39 -7.37
N LYS A 23 -9.73 -8.00 -7.28
CA LYS A 23 -10.43 -7.26 -8.34
C LYS A 23 -10.00 -5.80 -8.43
N TYR A 24 -9.30 -5.29 -7.43
CA TYR A 24 -8.95 -3.88 -7.31
C TYR A 24 -7.44 -3.62 -7.38
N LEU A 25 -6.68 -4.57 -7.93
CA LEU A 25 -5.23 -4.42 -8.10
C LEU A 25 -4.88 -3.38 -9.18
N SER A 26 -5.85 -2.91 -9.94
CA SER A 26 -5.69 -1.79 -10.87
C SER A 26 -5.77 -0.43 -10.18
N ASN A 27 -6.06 -0.37 -8.87
CA ASN A 27 -6.03 0.88 -8.13
C ASN A 27 -4.68 1.57 -8.32
N LEU A 28 -4.74 2.89 -8.52
CA LEU A 28 -3.56 3.70 -8.82
C LEU A 28 -2.91 4.22 -7.55
N VAL A 29 -1.58 4.21 -7.55
CA VAL A 29 -0.75 4.67 -6.44
C VAL A 29 0.03 5.90 -6.89
N ASN A 30 -0.16 7.01 -6.17
CA ASN A 30 0.55 8.28 -6.36
C ASN A 30 1.58 8.52 -5.27
N ALA A 31 1.35 7.98 -4.09
CA ALA A 31 2.20 8.19 -2.94
C ALA A 31 2.27 6.92 -2.09
N THR A 32 3.43 6.67 -1.51
CA THR A 32 3.65 5.57 -0.59
C THR A 32 4.04 6.13 0.76
N VAL A 33 3.49 5.58 1.82
CA VAL A 33 3.77 6.03 3.19
C VAL A 33 3.99 4.83 4.10
N ILE A 34 4.91 4.98 5.05
CA ILE A 34 5.05 4.07 6.18
C ILE A 34 4.32 4.73 7.35
N LEU A 35 3.36 3.99 7.92
CA LEU A 35 2.61 4.49 9.05
C LEU A 35 3.23 3.96 10.33
N GLU A 36 3.67 4.88 11.19
CA GLU A 36 4.24 4.57 12.49
C GLU A 36 3.27 4.99 13.59
N TYR A 37 3.20 4.18 14.65
CA TYR A 37 2.25 4.40 15.75
C TYR A 37 2.87 5.22 16.88
N GLU A 38 3.58 6.28 16.55
CA GLU A 38 4.27 7.12 17.55
C GLU A 38 3.31 7.98 18.36
N SER A 39 2.11 8.20 17.84
CA SER A 39 1.13 9.07 18.48
C SER A 39 -0.26 8.47 18.35
N SER A 40 -0.99 8.42 19.48
CA SER A 40 -2.39 8.05 19.50
C SER A 40 -3.29 9.09 18.83
N ARG A 41 -2.72 10.22 18.40
CA ARG A 41 -3.42 11.33 17.77
C ARG A 41 -3.08 11.44 16.29
N MET A 42 -2.78 10.34 15.63
CA MET A 42 -2.52 10.37 14.19
C MET A 42 -3.75 10.86 13.45
N GLU A 43 -3.57 11.93 12.70
CA GLU A 43 -4.59 12.47 11.82
C GLU A 43 -4.41 11.85 10.44
N TYR A 44 -5.49 11.27 9.92
CA TYR A 44 -5.48 10.62 8.61
C TYR A 44 -6.20 11.47 7.56
N ASP A 45 -6.37 12.77 7.82
CA ASP A 45 -7.19 13.65 6.98
C ASP A 45 -6.68 13.75 5.54
N GLY A 46 -5.37 13.65 5.33
CA GLY A 46 -4.79 13.68 3.99
C GLY A 46 -4.81 12.35 3.26
N TYR A 47 -5.18 11.26 3.91
CA TYR A 47 -5.13 9.94 3.32
C TYR A 47 -6.41 9.65 2.53
N GLY A 48 -6.27 9.00 1.39
CA GLY A 48 -7.38 8.60 0.54
C GLY A 48 -6.87 7.85 -0.67
N TYR A 49 -7.67 7.84 -1.72
CA TYR A 49 -7.30 7.18 -2.96
C TYR A 49 -5.99 7.76 -3.52
N GLY A 50 -5.13 6.90 -3.98
CA GLY A 50 -3.79 7.24 -4.43
C GLY A 50 -2.69 6.88 -3.43
N TYR A 51 -3.04 6.63 -2.19
CA TYR A 51 -2.07 6.25 -1.16
C TYR A 51 -1.93 4.73 -1.07
N PHE A 52 -0.69 4.27 -1.07
CA PHE A 52 -0.32 2.90 -0.71
C PHE A 52 0.35 2.95 0.66
N VAL A 53 -0.29 2.37 1.66
CA VAL A 53 0.13 2.48 3.06
C VAL A 53 0.79 1.19 3.51
N LEU A 54 2.00 1.31 4.05
CA LEU A 54 2.71 0.18 4.66
C LEU A 54 2.69 0.36 6.18
N LEU A 55 2.34 -0.70 6.90
CA LEU A 55 2.33 -0.66 8.35
C LEU A 55 2.70 -2.02 8.94
N SER A 56 3.10 -2.02 10.21
CA SER A 56 3.46 -3.23 10.93
C SER A 56 2.33 -3.67 11.86
N TYR A 57 1.99 -4.94 11.82
CA TYR A 57 0.99 -5.53 12.71
C TYR A 57 1.57 -5.97 14.05
N PHE A 58 2.90 -5.90 14.21
CA PHE A 58 3.56 -6.30 15.47
C PHE A 58 3.07 -5.50 16.67
N PHE A 59 2.73 -4.23 16.46
CA PHE A 59 2.23 -3.37 17.52
C PHE A 59 0.87 -3.81 18.07
N ALA A 60 0.15 -4.67 17.33
CA ALA A 60 -1.14 -5.19 17.77
C ALA A 60 -1.04 -6.08 19.02
N ASP A 61 0.15 -6.61 19.31
CA ASP A 61 0.38 -7.38 20.55
C ASP A 61 0.30 -6.48 21.79
N LYS A 62 0.64 -5.19 21.65
CA LYS A 62 0.57 -4.22 22.74
C LYS A 62 -0.73 -3.45 22.78
N ASP A 63 -1.22 -3.05 21.61
CA ASP A 63 -2.43 -2.24 21.49
C ASP A 63 -3.22 -2.65 20.26
N PRO A 64 -4.00 -3.74 20.35
CA PRO A 64 -4.77 -4.23 19.20
C PRO A 64 -5.85 -3.25 18.75
N GLU A 65 -6.43 -2.48 19.67
CA GLU A 65 -7.46 -1.49 19.32
C GLU A 65 -6.90 -0.36 18.46
N LEU A 66 -5.70 0.11 18.77
CA LEU A 66 -5.05 1.15 17.99
C LEU A 66 -4.76 0.68 16.57
N VAL A 67 -4.14 -0.49 16.42
CA VAL A 67 -3.77 -1.02 15.11
C VAL A 67 -5.00 -1.33 14.27
N ASN A 68 -5.97 -2.04 14.85
CA ASN A 68 -7.19 -2.41 14.13
C ASN A 68 -8.05 -1.18 13.81
N GLY A 69 -8.12 -0.22 14.73
CA GLY A 69 -8.81 1.05 14.49
C GLY A 69 -8.16 1.85 13.36
N THR A 70 -6.83 1.87 13.30
CA THR A 70 -6.10 2.51 12.21
C THR A 70 -6.41 1.86 10.86
N LEU A 71 -6.38 0.52 10.81
CA LEU A 71 -6.72 -0.22 9.59
C LEU A 71 -8.14 0.10 9.13
N LYS A 72 -9.10 0.10 10.04
CA LYS A 72 -10.49 0.43 9.70
C LYS A 72 -10.62 1.85 9.14
N THR A 73 -9.92 2.81 9.75
CA THR A 73 -9.94 4.20 9.28
C THR A 73 -9.38 4.32 7.88
N LEU A 74 -8.23 3.72 7.60
CA LEU A 74 -7.61 3.74 6.27
C LEU A 74 -8.51 3.09 5.22
N ILE A 75 -9.14 1.97 5.56
CA ILE A 75 -10.06 1.28 4.67
C ILE A 75 -11.26 2.17 4.34
N GLN A 76 -11.85 2.81 5.34
CA GLN A 76 -12.99 3.71 5.15
C GLN A 76 -12.64 4.94 4.33
N LYS A 77 -11.40 5.37 4.38
CA LYS A 77 -10.89 6.46 3.52
C LYS A 77 -10.57 6.01 2.10
N GLN A 78 -10.72 4.72 1.82
CA GLN A 78 -10.50 4.13 0.50
C GLN A 78 -9.11 4.42 -0.07
N VAL A 79 -8.09 4.22 0.74
CA VAL A 79 -6.71 4.21 0.25
C VAL A 79 -6.59 3.17 -0.86
N SER A 80 -5.63 3.32 -1.75
CA SER A 80 -5.49 2.43 -2.92
C SER A 80 -5.11 1.01 -2.53
N GLY A 81 -4.39 0.84 -1.43
CA GLY A 81 -4.04 -0.46 -0.89
C GLY A 81 -3.27 -0.34 0.41
N ILE A 82 -3.23 -1.43 1.15
CA ILE A 82 -2.51 -1.50 2.44
C ILE A 82 -1.64 -2.76 2.42
N ALA A 83 -0.35 -2.58 2.68
CA ALA A 83 0.59 -3.67 2.86
C ALA A 83 0.95 -3.79 4.35
N ILE A 84 0.67 -4.94 4.92
CA ILE A 84 0.77 -5.17 6.36
C ILE A 84 1.90 -6.16 6.63
N LYS A 85 2.92 -5.71 7.37
CA LYS A 85 3.98 -6.60 7.84
C LYS A 85 3.49 -7.38 9.03
N ILE A 86 3.35 -8.70 8.87
CA ILE A 86 2.75 -9.58 9.87
C ILE A 86 3.45 -10.93 9.88
N PRO A 87 3.69 -11.53 11.06
CA PRO A 87 4.25 -12.87 11.13
C PRO A 87 3.38 -13.89 10.38
N PRO A 88 3.98 -14.90 9.71
CA PRO A 88 3.22 -15.87 8.92
C PRO A 88 2.16 -16.64 9.70
N GLU A 89 2.37 -16.84 11.01
CA GLU A 89 1.44 -17.57 11.87
C GLU A 89 0.25 -16.74 12.36
N LYS A 90 0.29 -15.42 12.19
CA LYS A 90 -0.80 -14.53 12.58
C LYS A 90 -1.75 -14.25 11.42
N GLU A 91 -3.02 -14.09 11.76
CA GLU A 91 -4.04 -13.73 10.79
C GLU A 91 -4.67 -12.39 11.13
N LEU A 92 -5.09 -11.67 10.11
CA LEU A 92 -5.84 -10.42 10.30
C LEU A 92 -7.25 -10.75 10.78
N PRO A 93 -7.86 -9.90 11.62
CA PRO A 93 -9.24 -10.07 12.04
C PRO A 93 -10.19 -10.12 10.84
N GLN A 94 -11.17 -11.02 10.91
CA GLN A 94 -12.10 -11.21 9.81
C GLN A 94 -12.95 -9.98 9.53
N ASP A 95 -13.30 -9.21 10.56
CA ASP A 95 -14.07 -7.97 10.39
C ASP A 95 -13.31 -6.92 9.57
N ILE A 96 -11.99 -6.87 9.70
CA ILE A 96 -11.15 -5.97 8.90
C ILE A 96 -11.13 -6.41 7.43
N ILE A 97 -10.99 -7.71 7.19
CA ILE A 97 -11.01 -8.27 5.83
C ILE A 97 -12.36 -7.99 5.16
N GLU A 98 -13.46 -8.22 5.88
CA GLU A 98 -14.80 -7.95 5.35
C GLU A 98 -15.02 -6.47 5.04
N LEU A 99 -14.52 -5.58 5.92
CA LEU A 99 -14.62 -4.14 5.69
C LEU A 99 -13.83 -3.72 4.44
N ALA A 100 -12.63 -4.27 4.27
CA ALA A 100 -11.81 -3.99 3.09
C ALA A 100 -12.49 -4.44 1.80
N LYS A 101 -13.19 -5.56 1.83
CA LYS A 101 -13.96 -6.04 0.68
C LYS A 101 -15.09 -5.06 0.33
N ILE A 102 -15.78 -4.54 1.33
CA ILE A 102 -16.87 -3.58 1.12
C ILE A 102 -16.37 -2.28 0.50
N TYR A 103 -15.22 -1.78 0.96
CA TYR A 103 -14.65 -0.51 0.51
C TYR A 103 -13.71 -0.65 -0.68
N HIS A 104 -13.51 -1.87 -1.21
CA HIS A 104 -12.69 -2.14 -2.38
C HIS A 104 -11.20 -1.79 -2.17
N VAL A 105 -10.70 -2.09 -0.98
CA VAL A 105 -9.30 -1.83 -0.64
C VAL A 105 -8.53 -3.14 -0.59
N PRO A 106 -7.54 -3.35 -1.48
CA PRO A 106 -6.69 -4.53 -1.41
C PRO A 106 -5.88 -4.55 -0.12
N LEU A 107 -5.88 -5.68 0.56
CA LEU A 107 -5.01 -5.94 1.71
C LEU A 107 -3.95 -6.95 1.30
N LEU A 108 -2.70 -6.58 1.49
CA LEU A 108 -1.53 -7.40 1.18
C LEU A 108 -0.76 -7.66 2.47
N THR A 109 -0.13 -8.82 2.59
CA THR A 109 0.72 -9.12 3.74
C THR A 109 2.10 -9.54 3.30
N PHE A 110 3.09 -9.27 4.14
CA PHE A 110 4.48 -9.65 3.95
C PHE A 110 5.16 -9.78 5.31
N TYR A 111 6.37 -10.35 5.32
CA TYR A 111 7.08 -10.56 6.59
C TYR A 111 8.57 -10.22 6.51
N ASP A 112 9.27 -10.68 5.47
CA ASP A 112 10.73 -10.66 5.44
C ASP A 112 11.36 -9.31 5.05
N GLN A 113 10.64 -8.48 4.29
CA GLN A 113 11.22 -7.27 3.74
C GLN A 113 11.16 -6.10 4.73
N PHE A 114 12.12 -5.17 4.63
CA PHE A 114 12.08 -3.91 5.33
C PHE A 114 11.19 -2.92 4.58
N MET A 115 10.32 -2.22 5.32
CA MET A 115 9.37 -1.27 4.71
C MET A 115 10.06 -0.15 3.95
N GLU A 116 11.21 0.30 4.44
CA GLU A 116 12.00 1.35 3.81
C GLU A 116 12.49 0.93 2.42
N ASP A 117 12.94 -0.32 2.28
CA ASP A 117 13.38 -0.85 1.00
C ASP A 117 12.22 -0.93 0.01
N LEU A 118 11.04 -1.31 0.49
CA LEU A 118 9.83 -1.39 -0.34
C LEU A 118 9.44 0.00 -0.87
N ILE A 119 9.46 1.01 -0.02
CA ILE A 119 9.13 2.40 -0.41
C ILE A 119 10.11 2.92 -1.46
N ILE A 120 11.39 2.69 -1.25
CA ILE A 120 12.42 3.12 -2.20
C ILE A 120 12.18 2.45 -3.56
N CYS A 121 11.89 1.16 -3.55
CA CYS A 121 11.61 0.39 -4.76
C CYS A 121 10.42 0.95 -5.54
N ILE A 122 9.32 1.23 -4.84
CA ILE A 122 8.13 1.79 -5.47
C ILE A 122 8.39 3.19 -6.03
N ASN A 123 9.03 4.05 -5.23
CA ASN A 123 9.31 5.43 -5.63
C ASN A 123 10.24 5.49 -6.84
N GLU A 124 11.25 4.64 -6.88
CA GLU A 124 12.14 4.54 -8.04
C GLU A 124 11.39 4.07 -9.29
N SER A 125 10.49 3.11 -9.13
CA SER A 125 9.67 2.62 -10.23
C SER A 125 8.76 3.73 -10.79
N MET A 126 8.13 4.51 -9.91
CA MET A 126 7.30 5.64 -10.32
C MET A 126 8.13 6.73 -11.01
N LYS A 127 9.31 7.00 -10.49
CA LYS A 127 10.22 8.01 -11.06
C LYS A 127 10.70 7.61 -12.45
N THR A 128 11.12 6.38 -12.63
CA THR A 128 11.56 5.85 -13.93
C THR A 128 10.44 5.94 -14.95
N ARG A 129 9.23 5.58 -14.57
CA ARG A 129 8.06 5.66 -15.43
C ARG A 129 7.75 7.09 -15.86
N ALA A 130 7.81 8.05 -14.94
CA ALA A 130 7.60 9.46 -15.24
C ALA A 130 8.66 9.99 -16.21
N GLN A 131 9.92 9.62 -16.04
CA GLN A 131 11.00 9.98 -16.95
C GLN A 131 10.79 9.41 -18.35
N TYR A 132 10.31 8.18 -18.45
CA TYR A 132 10.03 7.53 -19.73
C TYR A 132 8.92 8.26 -20.49
N VAL A 133 7.84 8.64 -19.83
CA VAL A 133 6.74 9.38 -20.44
C VAL A 133 7.21 10.74 -20.97
N VAL A 134 8.02 11.47 -20.21
CA VAL A 134 8.60 12.74 -20.63
C VAL A 134 9.49 12.57 -21.87
N ALA A 135 10.30 11.53 -21.91
CA ALA A 135 11.15 11.24 -23.05
C ALA A 135 10.33 10.94 -24.32
N GLU A 136 9.24 10.17 -24.21
CA GLU A 136 8.34 9.91 -25.33
C GLU A 136 7.69 11.18 -25.85
N GLU A 137 7.22 12.06 -24.96
CA GLU A 137 6.63 13.34 -25.35
C GLU A 137 7.62 14.23 -26.12
N LYS A 138 8.87 14.26 -25.68
CA LYS A 138 9.92 15.00 -26.36
C LYS A 138 10.18 14.46 -27.75
N LEU A 139 10.25 13.13 -27.90
CA LEU A 139 10.45 12.49 -29.20
C LEU A 139 9.29 12.80 -30.15
N ASN A 140 8.06 12.74 -29.68
CA ASN A 140 6.88 13.07 -30.46
C ASN A 140 6.87 14.53 -30.91
N SER A 141 7.33 15.45 -30.07
CA SER A 141 7.46 16.87 -30.42
C SER A 141 8.50 17.10 -31.51
N ILE A 142 9.61 16.37 -31.47
CA ILE A 142 10.68 16.49 -32.46
C ILE A 142 10.25 15.92 -33.82
N SER A 143 9.44 14.86 -33.80
CA SER A 143 8.98 14.17 -35.01
C SER A 143 7.99 14.99 -35.85
N LYS A 144 7.45 16.03 -35.29
CA LYS A 144 6.52 16.92 -35.99
C LYS A 144 7.23 18.09 -36.62
#